data_efede9075ee43dcce8ba41eaa69b185e
#
_entry.id   efede9075ee43dcce8ba41eaa69b185e
#
_cell.length_a   1.000
_cell.length_b   1.000
_cell.length_c   1.000
_cell.angle_alpha   90.00
_cell.angle_beta   90.00
_cell.angle_gamma   90.00
#
_symmetry.space_group_name_H-M   'P 1'
#
loop_
_entity.id
_entity.type
_entity.pdbx_description
1 polymer ?
#
loop_
_entity_poly.entity_id
_entity_poly.type
_entity_poly.pdbx_seq_one_letter_code
_entity_poly.pdbx_strand_id
1 'polypeptide(L)'
;MKSDFTYDLVIIGGGISACVFASKYLKNNITKKIALVEIGRGLGGRSSTRISKRFKGWKLNHGAPNFNISNSKNNLLLKSYIDELLENKFIKIDDSDIIFLNQDLNSESQKKSEFSSGFNYFSLDSMSQLSQNIIESNNLKGKIDFYFETLIVDLKFNNNEWLLTSKNGDTFKSKYLICSTNLLLHKRSLKILNINEIPLRKAIPINDDKKIDLILNFLEEQSFIPRLTFLIYTNENYSYKDFYSKQQRYFYLGKNLENKYKFERIIFQMQDNNRLGIVVHTKNIEFINSYINAKNKEVFKQKIITNFNKLFEDNSVVNKLNFDDEISIMKWRASQPSGIAVPLSLQFSRKYRIGFCGDWFEGEGFGRIEGSILSSLILEKKINCLFK
;
A
#
# COMPACT_ATOMS: atom_id res chain seq x y z
N MET A 1 20.75 12.76 -14.74
CA MET A 1 21.91 13.39 -14.02
C MET A 1 22.85 12.29 -13.55
N LYS A 2 24.15 12.35 -13.88
CA LYS A 2 25.16 11.52 -13.20
C LYS A 2 25.50 12.24 -11.90
N SER A 3 25.04 11.70 -10.77
CA SER A 3 25.44 12.21 -9.46
C SER A 3 26.75 11.53 -9.07
N ASP A 4 27.83 12.31 -8.96
CA ASP A 4 29.10 11.79 -8.37
C ASP A 4 28.99 11.61 -6.85
N PHE A 5 27.85 11.93 -6.29
CA PHE A 5 27.57 11.82 -4.87
C PHE A 5 27.12 10.40 -4.49
N THR A 6 27.76 9.82 -3.46
CA THR A 6 27.36 8.54 -2.88
C THR A 6 26.50 8.77 -1.64
N TYR A 7 25.25 8.30 -1.67
CA TYR A 7 24.36 8.32 -0.52
C TYR A 7 24.83 7.33 0.56
N ASP A 8 24.55 7.65 1.81
CA ASP A 8 24.75 6.66 2.85
C ASP A 8 23.78 5.47 2.67
N LEU A 9 22.57 5.76 2.18
CA LEU A 9 21.55 4.76 1.96
C LEU A 9 20.58 5.21 0.85
N VAL A 10 20.20 4.28 -0.03
CA VAL A 10 19.09 4.47 -0.98
C VAL A 10 17.94 3.54 -0.61
N ILE A 11 16.72 4.06 -0.60
CA ILE A 11 15.49 3.31 -0.38
C ILE A 11 14.72 3.25 -1.69
N ILE A 12 14.37 2.04 -2.17
CA ILE A 12 13.52 1.85 -3.34
C ILE A 12 12.08 1.59 -2.88
N GLY A 13 11.17 2.47 -3.29
CA GLY A 13 9.76 2.50 -2.94
C GLY A 13 9.43 3.60 -1.93
N GLY A 14 8.24 4.22 -2.09
CA GLY A 14 7.74 5.32 -1.26
C GLY A 14 6.48 4.96 -0.47
N GLY A 15 6.24 3.67 -0.21
CA GLY A 15 5.13 3.18 0.61
C GLY A 15 5.34 3.41 2.12
N ILE A 16 4.35 3.04 2.92
CA ILE A 16 4.41 3.18 4.39
C ILE A 16 5.68 2.54 4.97
N SER A 17 6.08 1.36 4.49
CA SER A 17 7.28 0.68 4.98
C SER A 17 8.56 1.51 4.76
N ALA A 18 8.72 2.10 3.58
CA ALA A 18 9.85 3.00 3.30
C ALA A 18 9.86 4.21 4.24
N CYS A 19 8.69 4.83 4.41
CA CYS A 19 8.56 6.03 5.24
C CYS A 19 8.84 5.74 6.72
N VAL A 20 8.32 4.64 7.25
CA VAL A 20 8.59 4.19 8.64
C VAL A 20 10.07 3.91 8.82
N PHE A 21 10.68 3.14 7.91
CA PHE A 21 12.11 2.84 7.98
C PHE A 21 12.94 4.12 7.90
N ALA A 22 12.72 4.98 6.91
CA ALA A 22 13.47 6.22 6.72
C ALA A 22 13.40 7.15 7.94
N SER A 23 12.18 7.35 8.46
CA SER A 23 11.95 8.20 9.63
C SER A 23 12.68 7.68 10.87
N LYS A 24 12.56 6.40 11.17
CA LYS A 24 13.23 5.79 12.34
C LYS A 24 14.75 5.72 12.18
N TYR A 25 15.23 5.38 10.99
CA TYR A 25 16.66 5.34 10.70
C TYR A 25 17.32 6.69 10.88
N LEU A 26 16.75 7.76 10.33
CA LEU A 26 17.30 9.11 10.45
C LEU A 26 17.18 9.69 11.85
N LYS A 27 16.14 9.34 12.63
CA LYS A 27 16.03 9.74 14.03
C LYS A 27 17.26 9.31 14.83
N ASN A 28 17.80 8.13 14.51
CA ASN A 28 18.98 7.55 15.17
C ASN A 28 20.30 7.88 14.44
N ASN A 29 20.25 8.41 13.21
CA ASN A 29 21.41 8.66 12.35
C ASN A 29 21.30 10.02 11.64
N ILE A 30 21.15 11.09 12.40
CA ILE A 30 20.80 12.42 11.91
C ILE A 30 21.82 13.04 10.93
N THR A 31 23.07 12.58 10.96
CA THR A 31 24.13 13.06 10.05
C THR A 31 24.10 12.37 8.69
N LYS A 32 23.34 11.29 8.55
CA LYS A 32 23.25 10.51 7.31
C LYS A 32 22.38 11.22 6.27
N LYS A 33 22.76 11.04 5.01
CA LYS A 33 22.01 11.50 3.85
C LYS A 33 21.46 10.32 3.08
N ILE A 34 20.16 10.31 2.83
CA ILE A 34 19.50 9.20 2.13
C ILE A 34 18.75 9.70 0.89
N ALA A 35 18.61 8.82 -0.10
CA ALA A 35 17.69 9.02 -1.21
C ALA A 35 16.51 8.05 -1.09
N LEU A 36 15.30 8.52 -1.41
CA LEU A 36 14.09 7.71 -1.56
C LEU A 36 13.63 7.80 -3.01
N VAL A 37 13.64 6.65 -3.70
CA VAL A 37 13.32 6.55 -5.12
C VAL A 37 11.99 5.83 -5.28
N GLU A 38 10.99 6.53 -5.84
CA GLU A 38 9.61 6.04 -5.98
C GLU A 38 9.14 6.17 -7.44
N ILE A 39 8.52 5.10 -7.96
CA ILE A 39 7.93 5.07 -9.30
C ILE A 39 6.70 5.97 -9.43
N GLY A 40 5.96 6.16 -8.34
CA GLY A 40 4.78 7.02 -8.29
C GLY A 40 5.12 8.50 -8.19
N ARG A 41 4.06 9.33 -8.23
CA ARG A 41 4.17 10.80 -8.13
C ARG A 41 4.28 11.32 -6.71
N GLY A 42 4.30 10.44 -5.71
CA GLY A 42 4.34 10.82 -4.31
C GLY A 42 4.37 9.61 -3.38
N LEU A 43 4.45 9.90 -2.09
CA LEU A 43 4.47 8.88 -1.03
C LEU A 43 3.09 8.21 -0.85
N GLY A 44 3.06 7.05 -0.20
CA GLY A 44 1.85 6.31 0.16
C GLY A 44 1.76 4.91 -0.46
N GLY A 45 2.28 4.70 -1.67
CA GLY A 45 2.22 3.40 -2.33
C GLY A 45 0.80 2.84 -2.40
N ARG A 46 0.54 1.67 -1.80
CA ARG A 46 -0.80 1.02 -1.77
C ARG A 46 -1.78 1.60 -0.75
N SER A 47 -1.38 2.57 0.04
CA SER A 47 -2.27 3.39 0.90
C SER A 47 -2.49 4.77 0.31
N SER A 48 -2.46 4.89 -1.00
CA SER A 48 -2.59 6.18 -1.68
C SER A 48 -4.03 6.69 -1.73
N THR A 49 -4.13 8.01 -1.80
CA THR A 49 -5.37 8.77 -1.92
C THR A 49 -5.41 9.43 -3.29
N ARG A 50 -6.58 9.50 -3.90
CA ARG A 50 -6.78 10.19 -5.16
C ARG A 50 -7.67 11.42 -4.96
N ILE A 51 -7.23 12.52 -5.54
CA ILE A 51 -8.00 13.75 -5.59
C ILE A 51 -8.83 13.75 -6.88
N SER A 52 -10.11 14.10 -6.80
CA SER A 52 -10.97 14.28 -7.97
C SER A 52 -10.41 15.33 -8.90
N LYS A 53 -10.57 15.10 -10.20
CA LYS A 53 -10.23 16.10 -11.21
C LYS A 53 -11.34 17.14 -11.40
N ARG A 54 -12.58 16.71 -11.23
CA ARG A 54 -13.78 17.53 -11.44
C ARG A 54 -14.21 18.29 -10.17
N PHE A 55 -14.15 17.63 -9.02
CA PHE A 55 -14.60 18.18 -7.74
C PHE A 55 -13.41 18.57 -6.87
N LYS A 56 -13.10 19.85 -6.85
CA LYS A 56 -11.96 20.38 -6.09
C LYS A 56 -12.06 20.01 -4.62
N GLY A 57 -10.99 19.48 -4.05
CA GLY A 57 -10.90 19.13 -2.63
C GLY A 57 -11.35 17.72 -2.27
N TRP A 58 -12.05 17.00 -3.15
CA TRP A 58 -12.47 15.64 -2.86
C TRP A 58 -11.30 14.66 -2.87
N LYS A 59 -11.18 13.90 -1.79
CA LYS A 59 -10.10 12.94 -1.57
C LYS A 59 -10.70 11.57 -1.29
N LEU A 60 -10.36 10.55 -2.09
CA LEU A 60 -10.77 9.16 -1.85
C LEU A 60 -9.55 8.27 -1.61
N ASN A 61 -9.52 7.60 -0.47
CA ASN A 61 -8.54 6.58 -0.15
C ASN A 61 -8.88 5.32 -0.95
N HIS A 62 -8.16 5.10 -2.04
CA HIS A 62 -8.50 4.07 -3.01
C HIS A 62 -7.65 2.79 -2.90
N GLY A 63 -6.61 2.82 -2.11
CA GLY A 63 -5.85 1.65 -1.72
C GLY A 63 -6.38 1.04 -0.43
N ALA A 64 -5.60 1.07 0.64
CA ALA A 64 -6.05 0.76 2.00
C ALA A 64 -6.70 2.01 2.60
N PRO A 65 -8.02 2.03 2.84
CA PRO A 65 -8.72 3.21 3.39
C PRO A 65 -8.51 3.37 4.88
N ASN A 66 -8.24 2.28 5.56
CA ASN A 66 -7.87 2.14 6.95
C ASN A 66 -6.90 0.97 7.11
N PHE A 67 -6.46 0.71 8.32
CA PHE A 67 -5.66 -0.47 8.64
C PHE A 67 -5.97 -0.98 10.04
N ASN A 68 -5.89 -2.29 10.17
CA ASN A 68 -6.03 -2.99 11.43
C ASN A 68 -4.66 -3.25 12.04
N ILE A 69 -4.56 -3.13 13.37
CA ILE A 69 -3.44 -3.60 14.17
C ILE A 69 -3.98 -4.67 15.11
N SER A 70 -3.48 -5.87 14.96
CA SER A 70 -3.90 -7.02 15.77
C SER A 70 -3.51 -6.86 17.24
N ASN A 71 -4.32 -7.45 18.14
CA ASN A 71 -4.10 -7.44 19.60
C ASN A 71 -2.97 -8.39 20.03
N SER A 72 -1.91 -8.49 19.28
CA SER A 72 -0.75 -9.26 19.67
C SER A 72 -0.12 -8.63 20.92
N LYS A 73 -0.41 -9.23 22.07
CA LYS A 73 0.13 -8.78 23.37
C LYS A 73 1.67 -8.76 23.41
N ASN A 74 2.31 -9.39 22.44
CA ASN A 74 3.75 -9.62 22.41
C ASN A 74 4.53 -8.64 21.52
N ASN A 75 3.87 -7.71 20.83
CA ASN A 75 4.58 -6.80 19.93
C ASN A 75 4.69 -5.37 20.47
N LEU A 76 5.48 -5.22 21.55
CA LEU A 76 5.73 -3.92 22.20
C LEU A 76 6.29 -2.87 21.22
N LEU A 77 7.08 -3.30 20.23
CA LEU A 77 7.67 -2.39 19.25
C LEU A 77 6.60 -1.76 18.36
N LEU A 78 5.67 -2.57 17.86
CA LEU A 78 4.56 -2.09 17.04
C LEU A 78 3.62 -1.21 17.85
N LYS A 79 3.27 -1.65 19.08
CA LYS A 79 2.40 -0.89 19.99
C LYS A 79 2.98 0.50 20.27
N SER A 80 4.22 0.58 20.70
CA SER A 80 4.89 1.87 20.97
C SER A 80 4.89 2.80 19.74
N TYR A 81 5.03 2.23 18.54
CA TYR A 81 4.99 3.04 17.32
C TYR A 81 3.58 3.53 16.98
N ILE A 82 2.56 2.72 17.20
CA ILE A 82 1.16 3.13 17.01
C ILE A 82 0.78 4.22 18.03
N ASP A 83 1.22 4.08 19.29
CA ASP A 83 1.01 5.10 20.32
C ASP A 83 1.67 6.44 19.90
N GLU A 84 2.90 6.40 19.36
CA GLU A 84 3.59 7.59 18.80
C GLU A 84 2.78 8.24 17.66
N LEU A 85 2.18 7.45 16.77
CA LEU A 85 1.34 7.98 15.68
C LEU A 85 0.02 8.60 16.19
N LEU A 86 -0.57 8.03 17.24
CA LEU A 86 -1.76 8.56 17.92
C LEU A 86 -1.46 9.89 18.64
N GLU A 87 -0.38 9.95 19.42
CA GLU A 87 0.07 11.14 20.13
C GLU A 87 0.36 12.31 19.19
N ASN A 88 0.98 12.02 18.05
CA ASN A 88 1.22 13.01 16.99
C ASN A 88 -0.04 13.34 16.17
N LYS A 89 -1.17 12.73 16.44
CA LYS A 89 -2.44 12.92 15.72
C LYS A 89 -2.33 12.62 14.21
N PHE A 90 -1.48 11.68 13.81
CA PHE A 90 -1.38 11.24 12.43
C PHE A 90 -2.46 10.22 12.08
N ILE A 91 -2.88 9.46 13.09
CA ILE A 91 -3.95 8.48 12.99
C ILE A 91 -4.94 8.65 14.15
N LYS A 92 -6.11 8.08 13.97
CA LYS A 92 -7.09 7.86 15.03
C LYS A 92 -7.73 6.48 14.90
N ILE A 93 -8.36 6.04 15.99
CA ILE A 93 -9.16 4.81 15.99
C ILE A 93 -10.35 4.99 15.04
N ASP A 94 -10.58 3.98 14.21
CA ASP A 94 -11.71 3.90 13.30
C ASP A 94 -12.82 3.08 13.96
N ASP A 95 -13.85 3.77 14.42
CA ASP A 95 -15.04 3.19 15.02
C ASP A 95 -16.17 2.94 14.01
N SER A 96 -15.86 3.06 12.72
CA SER A 96 -16.80 2.88 11.62
C SER A 96 -17.40 1.49 11.60
N ASP A 97 -18.65 1.40 11.19
CA ASP A 97 -19.35 0.13 11.08
C ASP A 97 -18.79 -0.72 9.94
N ILE A 98 -18.60 -2.00 10.23
CA ILE A 98 -18.31 -3.02 9.24
C ILE A 98 -19.55 -3.88 9.07
N ILE A 99 -20.12 -3.87 7.86
CA ILE A 99 -21.36 -4.55 7.53
C ILE A 99 -21.04 -5.70 6.57
N PHE A 100 -21.41 -6.91 6.95
CA PHE A 100 -21.33 -8.07 6.07
C PHE A 100 -22.69 -8.31 5.42
N LEU A 101 -22.70 -8.28 4.09
CA LEU A 101 -23.88 -8.62 3.31
C LEU A 101 -23.81 -10.11 2.95
N ASN A 102 -24.78 -10.89 3.46
CA ASN A 102 -24.96 -12.30 3.12
C ASN A 102 -25.88 -12.48 1.91
N GLN A 103 -26.25 -13.73 1.58
CA GLN A 103 -27.07 -14.05 0.40
C GLN A 103 -28.42 -13.36 0.37
N ASP A 104 -29.03 -13.11 1.53
CA ASP A 104 -30.36 -12.53 1.67
C ASP A 104 -30.30 -11.00 1.80
N LEU A 105 -29.12 -10.39 1.59
CA LEU A 105 -28.86 -8.96 1.82
C LEU A 105 -29.12 -8.52 3.27
N ASN A 106 -29.31 -9.48 4.18
CA ASN A 106 -29.43 -9.22 5.60
C ASN A 106 -28.09 -8.71 6.12
N SER A 107 -28.11 -7.52 6.69
CA SER A 107 -26.94 -6.94 7.31
C SER A 107 -26.71 -7.54 8.69
N GLU A 108 -25.79 -8.47 8.81
CA GLU A 108 -25.24 -8.79 10.11
C GLU A 108 -24.15 -7.75 10.43
N SER A 109 -24.43 -6.90 11.39
CA SER A 109 -23.38 -6.05 11.96
C SER A 109 -22.45 -6.96 12.79
N GLN A 110 -21.48 -7.59 12.14
CA GLN A 110 -20.46 -8.32 12.86
C GLN A 110 -19.40 -7.35 13.36
N LYS A 111 -19.34 -7.16 14.67
CA LYS A 111 -18.22 -6.48 15.34
C LYS A 111 -16.88 -7.24 15.20
N LYS A 112 -16.86 -8.39 14.54
CA LYS A 112 -15.68 -9.24 14.35
C LYS A 112 -15.54 -9.56 12.88
N SER A 113 -14.77 -8.75 12.15
CA SER A 113 -14.25 -9.16 10.84
C SER A 113 -13.16 -10.22 11.04
N GLU A 114 -12.91 -11.05 10.03
CA GLU A 114 -11.72 -11.93 9.95
C GLU A 114 -10.39 -11.15 10.13
N PHE A 115 -10.46 -9.82 10.06
CA PHE A 115 -9.33 -8.90 10.23
C PHE A 115 -9.20 -8.34 11.65
N SER A 116 -10.07 -8.68 12.60
CA SER A 116 -10.21 -7.86 13.80
C SER A 116 -9.96 -8.58 15.11
N SER A 117 -8.75 -9.05 15.32
CA SER A 117 -8.25 -9.11 16.70
C SER A 117 -7.53 -7.80 17.01
N GLY A 118 -8.21 -6.68 17.24
CA GLY A 118 -7.53 -5.43 17.56
C GLY A 118 -8.32 -4.20 17.14
N PHE A 119 -7.60 -3.09 16.93
CA PHE A 119 -8.21 -1.82 16.56
C PHE A 119 -7.95 -1.49 15.09
N ASN A 120 -8.93 -0.87 14.46
CA ASN A 120 -8.78 -0.23 13.17
C ASN A 120 -8.34 1.22 13.35
N TYR A 121 -7.52 1.70 12.43
CA TYR A 121 -7.00 3.06 12.40
C TYR A 121 -7.12 3.65 11.01
N PHE A 122 -7.28 4.95 10.93
CA PHE A 122 -7.17 5.69 9.68
C PHE A 122 -6.42 7.01 9.89
N SER A 123 -5.91 7.60 8.82
CA SER A 123 -5.27 8.90 8.85
C SER A 123 -6.29 10.02 8.88
N LEU A 124 -6.07 11.04 9.69
CA LEU A 124 -7.00 12.15 9.89
C LEU A 124 -7.30 12.96 8.63
N ASP A 125 -6.30 13.14 7.74
CA ASP A 125 -6.50 13.85 6.48
C ASP A 125 -6.72 12.87 5.32
N SER A 126 -5.72 12.06 5.04
CA SER A 126 -5.78 11.03 4.00
C SER A 126 -4.71 9.97 4.21
N MET A 127 -4.91 8.80 3.65
CA MET A 127 -3.94 7.71 3.79
C MET A 127 -2.59 8.01 3.10
N SER A 128 -2.57 8.84 2.07
CA SER A 128 -1.31 9.35 1.48
C SER A 128 -0.60 10.30 2.43
N GLN A 129 -1.36 11.15 3.14
CA GLN A 129 -0.79 12.11 4.08
C GLN A 129 -0.11 11.43 5.26
N LEU A 130 -0.58 10.25 5.68
CA LEU A 130 0.07 9.46 6.71
C LEU A 130 1.56 9.22 6.40
N SER A 131 1.88 8.83 5.16
CA SER A 131 3.27 8.60 4.75
C SER A 131 4.11 9.88 4.78
N GLN A 132 3.53 11.02 4.41
CA GLN A 132 4.19 12.33 4.51
C GLN A 132 4.42 12.74 5.96
N ASN A 133 3.39 12.63 6.81
CA ASN A 133 3.48 12.96 8.23
C ASN A 133 4.56 12.14 8.96
N ILE A 134 4.67 10.84 8.63
CA ILE A 134 5.72 9.97 9.16
C ILE A 134 7.12 10.49 8.83
N ILE A 135 7.33 11.00 7.62
CA ILE A 135 8.61 11.57 7.20
C ILE A 135 8.84 12.95 7.84
N GLU A 136 7.82 13.79 7.90
CA GLU A 136 7.93 15.18 8.37
C GLU A 136 8.03 15.29 9.90
N SER A 137 7.54 14.29 10.64
CA SER A 137 7.45 14.28 12.12
C SER A 137 8.77 14.51 12.85
N ASN A 138 9.90 14.24 12.22
CA ASN A 138 11.22 14.31 12.85
C ASN A 138 12.10 15.46 12.32
N ASN A 139 11.52 16.48 11.68
CA ASN A 139 12.26 17.60 11.07
C ASN A 139 13.38 17.14 10.13
N LEU A 140 13.14 16.07 9.37
CA LEU A 140 14.10 15.44 8.47
C LEU A 140 14.19 16.16 7.12
N LYS A 141 13.64 17.36 7.02
CA LYS A 141 13.69 18.19 5.81
C LYS A 141 15.15 18.43 5.40
N GLY A 142 15.48 18.12 4.14
CA GLY A 142 16.85 18.24 3.62
C GLY A 142 17.79 17.06 3.94
N LYS A 143 17.33 16.03 4.69
CA LYS A 143 18.09 14.79 4.91
C LYS A 143 17.71 13.69 3.93
N ILE A 144 16.53 13.80 3.30
CA ILE A 144 16.01 12.87 2.32
C ILE A 144 15.89 13.60 0.99
N ASP A 145 16.58 13.10 -0.01
CA ASP A 145 16.38 13.49 -1.40
C ASP A 145 15.30 12.57 -2.00
N PHE A 146 14.18 13.16 -2.46
CA PHE A 146 13.07 12.42 -3.06
C PHE A 146 13.17 12.41 -4.57
N TYR A 147 13.09 11.23 -5.16
CA TYR A 147 13.06 11.02 -6.60
C TYR A 147 11.77 10.29 -6.96
N PHE A 148 10.74 11.07 -7.27
CA PHE A 148 9.45 10.57 -7.75
C PHE A 148 9.49 10.28 -9.25
N GLU A 149 8.48 9.54 -9.75
CA GLU A 149 8.34 9.12 -11.15
C GLU A 149 9.61 8.43 -11.69
N THR A 150 10.35 7.77 -10.79
CA THR A 150 11.66 7.18 -11.06
C THR A 150 11.61 5.67 -10.87
N LEU A 151 11.62 4.93 -11.96
CA LEU A 151 11.61 3.46 -11.97
C LEU A 151 13.05 2.93 -12.06
N ILE A 152 13.54 2.31 -11.00
CA ILE A 152 14.82 1.56 -11.04
C ILE A 152 14.61 0.28 -11.83
N VAL A 153 15.53 -0.01 -12.75
CA VAL A 153 15.48 -1.16 -13.64
C VAL A 153 16.73 -2.05 -13.56
N ASP A 154 17.84 -1.54 -13.06
CA ASP A 154 19.09 -2.29 -12.94
C ASP A 154 19.77 -2.01 -11.60
N LEU A 155 20.43 -3.05 -11.08
CA LEU A 155 21.21 -3.03 -9.83
C LEU A 155 22.59 -3.63 -10.09
N LYS A 156 23.63 -3.00 -9.53
CA LYS A 156 24.99 -3.54 -9.49
C LYS A 156 25.60 -3.29 -8.13
N PHE A 157 26.38 -4.24 -7.65
CA PHE A 157 27.15 -4.12 -6.42
C PHE A 157 28.64 -4.31 -6.71
N ASN A 158 29.41 -3.24 -6.58
CA ASN A 158 30.85 -3.24 -6.83
C ASN A 158 31.56 -2.40 -5.77
N ASN A 159 32.75 -2.79 -5.36
CA ASN A 159 33.56 -2.03 -4.40
C ASN A 159 32.82 -1.65 -3.11
N ASN A 160 31.97 -2.56 -2.61
CA ASN A 160 31.13 -2.34 -1.44
C ASN A 160 30.10 -1.21 -1.57
N GLU A 161 29.73 -0.83 -2.78
CA GLU A 161 28.72 0.18 -3.10
C GLU A 161 27.70 -0.36 -4.09
N TRP A 162 26.46 0.10 -3.94
CA TRP A 162 25.38 -0.12 -4.88
C TRP A 162 25.37 0.96 -5.95
N LEU A 163 25.19 0.54 -7.19
CA LEU A 163 24.85 1.41 -8.32
C LEU A 163 23.47 1.00 -8.83
N LEU A 164 22.53 1.93 -8.74
CA LEU A 164 21.17 1.76 -9.23
C LEU A 164 21.02 2.56 -10.52
N THR A 165 20.33 1.98 -11.51
CA THR A 165 20.03 2.71 -12.77
C THR A 165 18.52 2.78 -12.96
N SER A 166 18.01 3.99 -13.20
CA SER A 166 16.61 4.22 -13.55
C SER A 166 16.34 3.92 -15.02
N LYS A 167 15.06 3.74 -15.36
CA LYS A 167 14.61 3.58 -16.74
C LYS A 167 14.99 4.76 -17.64
N ASN A 168 15.10 5.96 -17.05
CA ASN A 168 15.46 7.19 -17.77
C ASN A 168 16.97 7.41 -17.86
N GLY A 169 17.79 6.47 -17.33
CA GLY A 169 19.25 6.55 -17.34
C GLY A 169 19.86 7.30 -16.17
N ASP A 170 19.06 7.79 -15.20
CA ASP A 170 19.62 8.36 -13.97
C ASP A 170 20.29 7.27 -13.15
N THR A 171 21.38 7.63 -12.46
CA THR A 171 22.15 6.71 -11.64
C THR A 171 22.26 7.19 -10.20
N PHE A 172 22.20 6.25 -9.25
CA PHE A 172 22.32 6.51 -7.82
C PHE A 172 23.38 5.60 -7.23
N LYS A 173 24.34 6.17 -6.52
CA LYS A 173 25.36 5.41 -5.77
C LYS A 173 25.00 5.40 -4.30
N SER A 174 25.15 4.27 -3.61
CA SER A 174 24.91 4.20 -2.17
C SER A 174 25.74 3.11 -1.47
N LYS A 175 26.06 3.36 -0.19
CA LYS A 175 26.72 2.38 0.68
C LYS A 175 25.78 1.25 1.09
N TYR A 176 24.49 1.56 1.30
CA TYR A 176 23.44 0.63 1.70
C TYR A 176 22.23 0.76 0.79
N LEU A 177 21.55 -0.35 0.55
CA LEU A 177 20.32 -0.41 -0.22
C LEU A 177 19.18 -0.97 0.62
N ILE A 178 18.02 -0.31 0.60
CA ILE A 178 16.78 -0.83 1.17
C ILE A 178 15.75 -1.02 0.07
N CYS A 179 15.25 -2.25 -0.06
CA CYS A 179 14.14 -2.56 -0.95
C CYS A 179 12.84 -2.66 -0.13
N SER A 180 12.02 -1.62 -0.19
CA SER A 180 10.65 -1.63 0.38
C SER A 180 9.60 -2.09 -0.64
N THR A 181 10.04 -2.44 -1.83
CA THR A 181 9.24 -3.06 -2.90
C THR A 181 9.90 -4.35 -3.35
N ASN A 182 9.10 -5.34 -3.70
CA ASN A 182 9.61 -6.62 -4.20
C ASN A 182 9.69 -6.70 -5.74
N LEU A 183 9.47 -5.62 -6.47
CA LEU A 183 9.50 -5.65 -7.94
C LEU A 183 10.85 -6.13 -8.48
N LEU A 184 11.96 -5.59 -7.96
CA LEU A 184 13.33 -5.94 -8.40
C LEU A 184 13.83 -7.29 -7.88
N LEU A 185 13.02 -7.97 -7.06
CA LEU A 185 13.31 -9.23 -6.39
C LEU A 185 12.46 -10.39 -6.91
N HIS A 186 11.41 -10.12 -7.68
CA HIS A 186 10.37 -11.08 -8.04
C HIS A 186 10.33 -11.29 -9.56
N LYS A 187 10.08 -12.53 -10.00
CA LYS A 187 9.99 -12.92 -11.42
C LYS A 187 9.03 -12.08 -12.28
N ARG A 188 8.04 -11.42 -11.69
CA ARG A 188 7.16 -10.49 -12.43
C ARG A 188 7.93 -9.30 -13.04
N SER A 189 9.12 -8.96 -12.53
CA SER A 189 9.98 -7.93 -13.10
C SER A 189 10.37 -8.24 -14.54
N LEU A 190 10.59 -9.51 -14.88
CA LEU A 190 10.97 -9.95 -16.23
C LEU A 190 9.98 -9.41 -17.27
N LYS A 191 8.68 -9.61 -17.01
CA LYS A 191 7.61 -9.12 -17.92
C LYS A 191 7.40 -7.60 -17.81
N ILE A 192 7.46 -7.04 -16.61
CA ILE A 192 7.14 -5.61 -16.39
C ILE A 192 8.23 -4.70 -16.93
N LEU A 193 9.49 -5.09 -16.73
CA LEU A 193 10.67 -4.32 -17.15
C LEU A 193 11.19 -4.75 -18.53
N ASN A 194 10.66 -5.82 -19.11
CA ASN A 194 11.13 -6.45 -20.35
C ASN A 194 12.63 -6.80 -20.28
N ILE A 195 12.99 -7.59 -19.28
CA ILE A 195 14.35 -8.06 -18.98
C ILE A 195 14.37 -9.57 -18.87
N ASN A 196 15.55 -10.18 -19.00
CA ASN A 196 15.72 -11.65 -19.01
C ASN A 196 16.09 -12.22 -17.63
N GLU A 197 16.49 -11.37 -16.70
CA GLU A 197 16.94 -11.80 -15.37
C GLU A 197 16.43 -10.83 -14.29
N ILE A 198 16.11 -11.37 -13.09
CA ILE A 198 15.69 -10.58 -11.93
C ILE A 198 16.83 -9.63 -11.53
N PRO A 199 16.60 -8.31 -11.40
CA PRO A 199 17.67 -7.33 -11.15
C PRO A 199 18.55 -7.66 -9.94
N LEU A 200 17.95 -8.11 -8.83
CA LEU A 200 18.76 -8.50 -7.67
C LEU A 200 19.59 -9.75 -7.94
N ARG A 201 19.08 -10.75 -8.67
CA ARG A 201 19.81 -11.95 -9.04
C ARG A 201 20.98 -11.62 -9.97
N LYS A 202 20.77 -10.70 -10.92
CA LYS A 202 21.84 -10.19 -11.78
C LYS A 202 22.95 -9.51 -11.00
N ALA A 203 22.61 -8.78 -9.94
CA ALA A 203 23.59 -8.10 -9.09
C ALA A 203 24.31 -9.03 -8.12
N ILE A 204 23.67 -10.12 -7.70
CA ILE A 204 24.17 -11.09 -6.71
C ILE A 204 24.03 -12.50 -7.29
N PRO A 205 25.13 -13.15 -7.70
CA PRO A 205 25.09 -14.49 -8.25
C PRO A 205 24.54 -15.54 -7.28
N ILE A 206 24.08 -16.67 -7.82
CA ILE A 206 23.63 -17.84 -7.04
C ILE A 206 24.80 -18.35 -6.17
N ASN A 207 24.48 -18.79 -4.95
CA ASN A 207 25.41 -19.31 -3.95
C ASN A 207 26.38 -18.28 -3.36
N ASP A 208 26.29 -17.03 -3.74
CA ASP A 208 27.17 -16.00 -3.20
C ASP A 208 26.70 -15.43 -1.85
N ASP A 209 25.38 -15.42 -1.62
CA ASP A 209 24.77 -15.12 -0.32
C ASP A 209 23.52 -15.99 -0.08
N LYS A 210 23.63 -16.94 0.85
CA LYS A 210 22.54 -17.88 1.19
C LYS A 210 21.24 -17.18 1.60
N LYS A 211 21.29 -16.01 2.26
CA LYS A 211 20.08 -15.25 2.63
C LYS A 211 19.38 -14.69 1.41
N ILE A 212 20.13 -14.16 0.46
CA ILE A 212 19.59 -13.65 -0.79
C ILE A 212 18.95 -14.77 -1.62
N ASP A 213 19.60 -15.91 -1.69
CA ASP A 213 19.06 -17.09 -2.38
C ASP A 213 17.72 -17.51 -1.76
N LEU A 214 17.65 -17.60 -0.43
CA LEU A 214 16.42 -17.95 0.27
C LEU A 214 15.31 -16.90 0.05
N ILE A 215 15.61 -15.60 0.13
CA ILE A 215 14.62 -14.54 -0.14
C ILE A 215 14.05 -14.70 -1.54
N LEU A 216 14.90 -14.88 -2.55
CA LEU A 216 14.46 -14.99 -3.93
C LEU A 216 13.60 -16.25 -4.15
N ASN A 217 13.95 -17.38 -3.51
CA ASN A 217 13.15 -18.61 -3.56
C ASN A 217 11.77 -18.40 -2.92
N PHE A 218 11.68 -17.79 -1.72
CA PHE A 218 10.39 -17.46 -1.10
C PHE A 218 9.54 -16.54 -1.98
N LEU A 219 10.16 -15.53 -2.58
CA LEU A 219 9.46 -14.60 -3.45
C LEU A 219 9.02 -15.24 -4.78
N GLU A 220 9.74 -16.23 -5.29
CA GLU A 220 9.34 -16.96 -6.49
C GLU A 220 8.02 -17.69 -6.31
N GLU A 221 7.77 -18.25 -5.12
CA GLU A 221 6.53 -18.94 -4.76
C GLU A 221 5.41 -17.97 -4.33
N GLN A 222 5.75 -16.73 -4.02
CA GLN A 222 4.77 -15.73 -3.62
C GLN A 222 3.95 -15.25 -4.81
N SER A 223 2.66 -15.18 -4.65
CA SER A 223 1.73 -14.62 -5.62
C SER A 223 1.14 -13.29 -5.15
N PHE A 224 0.38 -12.63 -6.02
CA PHE A 224 -0.25 -11.35 -5.71
C PHE A 224 -1.70 -11.34 -6.18
N ILE A 225 -2.56 -10.82 -5.32
CA ILE A 225 -3.97 -10.62 -5.65
C ILE A 225 -4.09 -9.31 -6.44
N PRO A 226 -4.55 -9.33 -7.71
CA PRO A 226 -4.88 -8.10 -8.42
C PRO A 226 -6.21 -7.53 -7.94
N ARG A 227 -6.40 -6.21 -8.06
CA ARG A 227 -7.69 -5.55 -7.81
C ARG A 227 -7.96 -4.45 -8.83
N LEU A 228 -9.23 -4.24 -9.14
CA LEU A 228 -9.71 -2.97 -9.67
C LEU A 228 -10.40 -2.20 -8.54
N THR A 229 -10.20 -0.90 -8.56
CA THR A 229 -10.86 0.01 -7.63
C THR A 229 -11.60 1.07 -8.44
N PHE A 230 -12.89 1.18 -8.20
CA PHE A 230 -13.73 2.22 -8.77
C PHE A 230 -13.93 3.32 -7.73
N LEU A 231 -13.63 4.53 -8.13
CA LEU A 231 -13.71 5.73 -7.32
C LEU A 231 -14.87 6.55 -7.87
N ILE A 232 -15.92 6.70 -7.07
CA ILE A 232 -17.15 7.34 -7.47
C ILE A 232 -17.29 8.62 -6.67
N TYR A 233 -17.30 9.74 -7.38
CA TYR A 233 -17.50 11.07 -6.82
C TYR A 233 -18.93 11.48 -7.18
N THR A 234 -19.82 11.48 -6.18
CA THR A 234 -21.23 11.73 -6.43
C THR A 234 -21.52 13.21 -6.69
N ASN A 235 -22.46 13.51 -7.59
CA ASN A 235 -22.83 14.88 -7.95
C ASN A 235 -23.73 15.55 -6.92
N GLU A 236 -24.53 14.76 -6.20
CA GLU A 236 -25.59 15.24 -5.34
C GLU A 236 -25.20 15.19 -3.87
N ASN A 237 -25.80 16.03 -3.06
CA ASN A 237 -25.77 15.90 -1.61
C ASN A 237 -26.65 14.71 -1.24
N TYR A 238 -26.03 13.57 -1.07
CA TYR A 238 -26.74 12.38 -0.57
C TYR A 238 -27.07 12.60 0.90
N SER A 239 -28.36 12.68 1.20
CA SER A 239 -28.86 12.86 2.56
C SER A 239 -28.88 11.51 3.29
N TYR A 240 -27.74 11.08 3.81
CA TYR A 240 -27.64 9.86 4.62
C TYR A 240 -27.61 10.22 6.10
N LYS A 241 -28.77 10.46 6.70
CA LYS A 241 -28.83 10.79 8.13
C LYS A 241 -28.12 9.76 9.00
N ASP A 242 -28.21 8.47 8.66
CA ASP A 242 -27.58 7.38 9.41
C ASP A 242 -26.07 7.23 9.16
N PHE A 243 -25.53 7.88 8.12
CA PHE A 243 -24.10 7.88 7.81
C PHE A 243 -23.36 9.07 8.42
N TYR A 244 -24.07 10.13 8.79
CA TYR A 244 -23.46 11.38 9.25
C TYR A 244 -22.69 11.26 10.57
N SER A 245 -23.04 10.29 11.41
CA SER A 245 -22.34 10.07 12.68
C SER A 245 -20.97 9.40 12.52
N LYS A 246 -20.69 8.83 11.34
CA LYS A 246 -19.48 8.02 11.10
C LYS A 246 -18.75 8.50 9.86
N GLN A 247 -17.40 8.57 9.97
CA GLN A 247 -16.56 9.11 8.92
C GLN A 247 -16.46 8.17 7.72
N GLN A 248 -16.54 6.86 7.94
CA GLN A 248 -16.50 5.84 6.90
C GLN A 248 -17.47 4.71 7.22
N ARG A 249 -17.90 3.98 6.19
CA ARG A 249 -18.65 2.73 6.33
C ARG A 249 -18.15 1.70 5.35
N TYR A 250 -18.06 0.46 5.82
CA TYR A 250 -17.49 -0.65 5.07
C TYR A 250 -18.56 -1.72 4.86
N PHE A 251 -18.84 -2.05 3.60
CA PHE A 251 -19.68 -3.17 3.23
C PHE A 251 -18.80 -4.25 2.60
N TYR A 252 -18.80 -5.43 3.20
CA TYR A 252 -18.13 -6.60 2.67
C TYR A 252 -19.19 -7.55 2.13
N LEU A 253 -18.96 -8.08 0.93
CA LEU A 253 -19.88 -9.00 0.28
C LEU A 253 -19.44 -10.45 0.51
N GLY A 254 -20.37 -11.29 0.95
CA GLY A 254 -20.17 -12.74 0.99
C GLY A 254 -19.91 -13.28 -0.42
N LYS A 255 -19.27 -14.45 -0.52
CA LYS A 255 -18.76 -15.03 -1.79
C LYS A 255 -19.80 -15.07 -2.91
N ASN A 256 -21.07 -15.38 -2.60
CA ASN A 256 -22.14 -15.45 -3.59
C ASN A 256 -22.50 -14.08 -4.15
N LEU A 257 -22.59 -13.06 -3.29
CA LEU A 257 -22.83 -11.69 -3.71
C LEU A 257 -21.60 -11.10 -4.45
N GLU A 258 -20.40 -11.43 -4.01
CA GLU A 258 -19.15 -11.07 -4.72
C GLU A 258 -19.16 -11.63 -6.15
N ASN A 259 -19.58 -12.87 -6.33
CA ASN A 259 -19.69 -13.49 -7.65
C ASN A 259 -20.81 -12.88 -8.49
N LYS A 260 -21.95 -12.55 -7.89
CA LYS A 260 -23.13 -11.95 -8.56
C LYS A 260 -22.83 -10.52 -9.01
N TYR A 261 -22.40 -9.66 -8.09
CA TYR A 261 -22.23 -8.22 -8.31
C TYR A 261 -20.80 -7.83 -8.72
N LYS A 262 -19.83 -8.75 -8.60
CA LYS A 262 -18.41 -8.54 -8.89
C LYS A 262 -17.73 -7.55 -7.93
N PHE A 263 -18.29 -7.31 -6.76
CA PHE A 263 -17.74 -6.46 -5.70
C PHE A 263 -17.23 -7.32 -4.54
N GLU A 264 -16.02 -7.02 -4.06
CA GLU A 264 -15.46 -7.59 -2.82
C GLU A 264 -15.93 -6.76 -1.62
N ARG A 265 -15.82 -5.44 -1.76
CA ARG A 265 -16.21 -4.48 -0.72
C ARG A 265 -16.56 -3.13 -1.31
N ILE A 266 -17.39 -2.42 -0.58
CA ILE A 266 -17.80 -1.05 -0.88
C ILE A 266 -17.50 -0.21 0.35
N ILE A 267 -16.90 0.96 0.15
CA ILE A 267 -16.48 1.85 1.22
C ILE A 267 -17.07 3.22 0.95
N PHE A 268 -17.86 3.70 1.89
CA PHE A 268 -18.42 5.04 1.86
C PHE A 268 -17.50 5.96 2.67
N GLN A 269 -17.01 7.03 2.03
CA GLN A 269 -16.09 7.99 2.63
C GLN A 269 -16.71 9.38 2.60
N MET A 270 -17.05 9.89 3.79
CA MET A 270 -17.58 11.26 3.92
C MET A 270 -16.49 12.26 3.49
N GLN A 271 -16.92 13.22 2.71
CA GLN A 271 -16.11 14.35 2.27
C GLN A 271 -16.55 15.63 3.00
N ASP A 272 -15.76 16.69 2.87
CA ASP A 272 -16.17 18.01 3.33
C ASP A 272 -17.49 18.41 2.68
N ASN A 273 -18.31 19.19 3.39
CA ASN A 273 -19.63 19.61 2.97
C ASN A 273 -20.69 18.49 2.85
N ASN A 274 -20.59 17.46 3.65
CA ASN A 274 -21.59 16.36 3.71
C ASN A 274 -21.77 15.60 2.38
N ARG A 275 -20.81 15.63 1.52
CA ARG A 275 -20.80 14.84 0.28
C ARG A 275 -20.25 13.44 0.52
N LEU A 276 -20.66 12.49 -0.29
CA LEU A 276 -20.26 11.10 -0.16
C LEU A 276 -19.42 10.64 -1.35
N GLY A 277 -18.21 10.22 -1.07
CA GLY A 277 -17.40 9.46 -2.03
C GLY A 277 -17.55 7.97 -1.81
N ILE A 278 -17.55 7.18 -2.88
CA ILE A 278 -17.72 5.73 -2.81
C ILE A 278 -16.53 5.05 -3.48
N VAL A 279 -15.94 4.10 -2.77
CA VAL A 279 -14.83 3.28 -3.29
C VAL A 279 -15.30 1.84 -3.37
N VAL A 280 -15.29 1.27 -4.57
CA VAL A 280 -15.68 -0.11 -4.82
C VAL A 280 -14.46 -0.92 -5.22
N HIS A 281 -14.18 -2.01 -4.51
CA HIS A 281 -13.11 -2.93 -4.82
C HIS A 281 -13.64 -4.23 -5.42
N THR A 282 -12.96 -4.74 -6.44
CA THR A 282 -13.15 -6.10 -6.95
C THR A 282 -11.83 -6.84 -7.09
N LYS A 283 -11.84 -8.10 -6.69
CA LYS A 283 -10.75 -9.07 -6.92
C LYS A 283 -11.18 -10.19 -7.89
N ASN A 284 -12.39 -10.11 -8.47
CA ASN A 284 -12.88 -11.10 -9.41
C ASN A 284 -11.99 -11.11 -10.68
N ILE A 285 -11.27 -12.20 -10.88
CA ILE A 285 -10.24 -12.30 -11.93
C ILE A 285 -10.84 -12.20 -13.33
N GLU A 286 -12.00 -12.81 -13.58
CA GLU A 286 -12.68 -12.76 -14.86
C GLU A 286 -13.08 -11.31 -15.21
N PHE A 287 -13.66 -10.61 -14.25
CA PHE A 287 -14.04 -9.22 -14.40
C PHE A 287 -12.83 -8.32 -14.65
N ILE A 288 -11.74 -8.55 -13.91
CA ILE A 288 -10.47 -7.80 -14.06
C ILE A 288 -9.88 -8.04 -15.45
N ASN A 289 -9.82 -9.30 -15.91
CA ASN A 289 -9.29 -9.64 -17.23
C ASN A 289 -10.16 -9.06 -18.36
N SER A 290 -11.49 -9.12 -18.19
CA SER A 290 -12.42 -8.51 -19.13
C SER A 290 -12.19 -7.00 -19.25
N TYR A 291 -11.98 -6.31 -18.12
CA TYR A 291 -11.64 -4.88 -18.11
C TYR A 291 -10.30 -4.60 -18.81
N ILE A 292 -9.28 -5.42 -18.54
CA ILE A 292 -7.94 -5.21 -19.13
C ILE A 292 -7.99 -5.30 -20.64
N ASN A 293 -8.74 -6.28 -21.17
CA ASN A 293 -8.80 -6.61 -22.60
C ASN A 293 -9.85 -5.80 -23.35
N ALA A 294 -10.72 -5.05 -22.66
CA ALA A 294 -11.77 -4.27 -23.30
C ALA A 294 -11.21 -3.08 -24.11
N LYS A 295 -11.69 -2.92 -25.34
CA LYS A 295 -11.44 -1.74 -26.16
C LYS A 295 -12.18 -0.52 -25.60
N ASN A 296 -13.46 -0.68 -25.26
CA ASN A 296 -14.27 0.36 -24.63
C ASN A 296 -14.42 0.11 -23.12
N LYS A 297 -13.87 0.98 -22.30
CA LYS A 297 -13.90 0.87 -20.83
C LYS A 297 -15.11 1.54 -20.17
N GLU A 298 -15.86 2.34 -20.91
CA GLU A 298 -17.09 2.98 -20.40
C GLU A 298 -18.18 1.94 -20.06
N VAL A 299 -18.22 0.81 -20.78
CA VAL A 299 -19.12 -0.30 -20.47
C VAL A 299 -18.96 -0.79 -19.03
N PHE A 300 -17.75 -0.70 -18.47
CA PHE A 300 -17.51 -1.12 -17.08
C PHE A 300 -18.06 -0.11 -16.07
N LYS A 301 -18.04 1.18 -16.39
CA LYS A 301 -18.73 2.19 -15.53
C LYS A 301 -20.22 1.88 -15.46
N GLN A 302 -20.86 1.61 -16.60
CA GLN A 302 -22.27 1.24 -16.65
C GLN A 302 -22.56 -0.02 -15.84
N LYS A 303 -21.71 -1.07 -15.98
CA LYS A 303 -21.84 -2.29 -15.17
C LYS A 303 -21.73 -2.02 -13.68
N ILE A 304 -20.81 -1.16 -13.25
CA ILE A 304 -20.66 -0.79 -11.85
C ILE A 304 -21.89 -0.07 -11.31
N ILE A 305 -22.40 0.91 -12.05
CA ILE A 305 -23.63 1.64 -11.68
C ILE A 305 -24.82 0.67 -11.56
N THR A 306 -25.01 -0.17 -12.58
CA THR A 306 -26.09 -1.15 -12.60
C THR A 306 -25.98 -2.14 -11.43
N ASN A 307 -24.80 -2.70 -11.19
CA ASN A 307 -24.59 -3.67 -10.10
C ASN A 307 -24.72 -3.01 -8.72
N PHE A 308 -24.23 -1.79 -8.56
CA PHE A 308 -24.39 -1.03 -7.32
C PHE A 308 -25.88 -0.75 -7.04
N ASN A 309 -26.61 -0.22 -8.03
CA ASN A 309 -28.02 0.10 -7.88
C ASN A 309 -28.86 -1.15 -7.58
N LYS A 310 -28.56 -2.29 -8.22
CA LYS A 310 -29.23 -3.57 -7.91
C LYS A 310 -28.90 -4.08 -6.52
N LEU A 311 -27.64 -3.93 -6.06
CA LEU A 311 -27.24 -4.37 -4.71
C LEU A 311 -27.97 -3.59 -3.61
N PHE A 312 -28.27 -2.32 -3.85
CA PHE A 312 -28.93 -1.43 -2.90
C PHE A 312 -30.37 -1.08 -3.31
N GLU A 313 -31.00 -1.86 -4.19
CA GLU A 313 -32.33 -1.56 -4.73
C GLU A 313 -33.40 -1.39 -3.64
N ASP A 314 -33.35 -2.26 -2.64
CA ASP A 314 -34.30 -2.27 -1.52
C ASP A 314 -33.81 -1.47 -0.30
N ASN A 315 -32.66 -0.80 -0.42
CA ASN A 315 -32.07 -0.05 0.68
C ASN A 315 -32.45 1.43 0.60
N SER A 316 -33.33 1.88 1.50
CA SER A 316 -33.76 3.25 1.56
C SER A 316 -32.68 4.27 1.98
N VAL A 317 -31.57 3.77 2.52
CA VAL A 317 -30.47 4.60 3.05
C VAL A 317 -29.44 4.92 1.97
N VAL A 318 -29.36 4.10 0.91
CA VAL A 318 -28.38 4.28 -0.17
C VAL A 318 -29.08 4.70 -1.45
N ASN A 319 -28.87 5.95 -1.87
CA ASN A 319 -29.41 6.45 -3.14
C ASN A 319 -28.76 5.76 -4.34
N LYS A 320 -29.50 5.69 -5.44
CA LYS A 320 -28.99 5.14 -6.71
C LYS A 320 -27.89 6.03 -7.28
N LEU A 321 -26.84 5.41 -7.81
CA LEU A 321 -25.80 6.10 -8.56
C LEU A 321 -26.36 6.59 -9.89
N ASN A 322 -25.93 7.76 -10.31
CA ASN A 322 -26.29 8.37 -11.59
C ASN A 322 -25.17 8.25 -12.61
N PHE A 323 -25.49 8.26 -13.90
CA PHE A 323 -24.51 8.19 -14.98
C PHE A 323 -23.61 9.44 -15.04
N ASP A 324 -24.07 10.56 -14.48
CA ASP A 324 -23.32 11.82 -14.41
C ASP A 324 -22.31 11.87 -13.29
N ASP A 325 -22.27 10.86 -12.41
CA ASP A 325 -21.26 10.77 -11.37
C ASP A 325 -19.88 10.53 -11.99
N GLU A 326 -18.86 11.21 -11.45
CA GLU A 326 -17.49 10.97 -11.87
C GLU A 326 -17.02 9.61 -11.39
N ILE A 327 -16.70 8.69 -12.31
CA ILE A 327 -16.15 7.39 -11.99
C ILE A 327 -14.72 7.29 -12.54
N SER A 328 -13.76 7.19 -11.64
CA SER A 328 -12.37 6.89 -11.96
C SER A 328 -12.03 5.44 -11.65
N ILE A 329 -11.19 4.81 -12.47
CA ILE A 329 -10.81 3.40 -12.29
C ILE A 329 -9.32 3.30 -12.05
N MET A 330 -8.95 2.60 -10.98
CA MET A 330 -7.57 2.29 -10.62
C MET A 330 -7.30 0.79 -10.71
N LYS A 331 -6.15 0.43 -11.30
CA LYS A 331 -5.74 -0.96 -11.47
C LYS A 331 -4.54 -1.26 -10.58
N TRP A 332 -4.72 -2.19 -9.67
CA TRP A 332 -3.69 -2.75 -8.82
C TRP A 332 -3.26 -4.12 -9.32
N ARG A 333 -2.12 -4.21 -9.99
CA ARG A 333 -1.60 -5.50 -10.49
C ARG A 333 -1.13 -6.42 -9.36
N ALA A 334 -0.72 -5.85 -8.26
CA ALA A 334 -0.21 -6.53 -7.06
C ALA A 334 -0.69 -5.76 -5.82
N SER A 335 -1.98 -5.88 -5.50
CA SER A 335 -2.57 -5.13 -4.38
C SER A 335 -2.19 -5.71 -3.04
N GLN A 336 -2.00 -7.03 -2.97
CA GLN A 336 -1.70 -7.76 -1.74
C GLN A 336 -0.90 -9.01 -2.07
N PRO A 337 0.18 -9.33 -1.35
CA PRO A 337 0.85 -10.62 -1.46
C PRO A 337 -0.05 -11.72 -0.92
N SER A 338 0.12 -12.92 -1.45
CA SER A 338 -0.59 -14.13 -1.03
C SER A 338 0.33 -15.35 -1.17
N GLY A 339 -0.02 -16.45 -0.50
CA GLY A 339 0.80 -17.63 -0.43
C GLY A 339 1.85 -17.55 0.67
N ILE A 340 3.09 -17.83 0.36
CA ILE A 340 4.18 -17.94 1.34
C ILE A 340 4.71 -16.55 1.72
N ALA A 341 4.89 -16.34 3.01
CA ALA A 341 5.54 -15.13 3.55
C ALA A 341 7.05 -15.35 3.69
N VAL A 342 7.83 -14.30 3.52
CA VAL A 342 9.28 -14.36 3.72
C VAL A 342 9.62 -14.26 5.20
N PRO A 343 10.49 -15.15 5.75
CA PRO A 343 10.90 -15.06 7.14
C PRO A 343 11.59 -13.74 7.51
N LEU A 344 11.22 -13.15 8.64
CA LEU A 344 11.81 -11.91 9.15
C LEU A 344 13.33 -12.04 9.42
N SER A 345 13.84 -13.25 9.67
CA SER A 345 15.26 -13.52 9.85
C SER A 345 16.11 -13.20 8.63
N LEU A 346 15.49 -13.20 7.45
CA LEU A 346 16.16 -12.98 6.16
C LEU A 346 16.25 -11.49 5.76
N GLN A 347 15.66 -10.56 6.50
CA GLN A 347 15.52 -9.14 6.13
C GLN A 347 16.83 -8.40 5.79
N PHE A 348 18.00 -8.92 6.14
CA PHE A 348 19.24 -8.18 5.95
C PHE A 348 20.43 -9.08 5.59
N SER A 349 21.11 -8.74 4.50
CA SER A 349 22.44 -9.27 4.16
C SER A 349 23.52 -8.26 4.53
N ARG A 350 24.45 -8.67 5.42
CA ARG A 350 25.61 -7.86 5.78
C ARG A 350 26.63 -7.80 4.64
N LYS A 351 26.84 -8.90 3.93
CA LYS A 351 27.79 -9.02 2.82
C LYS A 351 27.49 -7.99 1.75
N TYR A 352 26.22 -7.89 1.36
CA TYR A 352 25.77 -6.98 0.32
C TYR A 352 25.20 -5.66 0.84
N ARG A 353 25.19 -5.42 2.15
CA ARG A 353 24.64 -4.19 2.75
C ARG A 353 23.25 -3.86 2.21
N ILE A 354 22.41 -4.89 2.06
CA ILE A 354 21.04 -4.75 1.55
C ILE A 354 20.03 -5.19 2.58
N GLY A 355 18.97 -4.40 2.73
CA GLY A 355 17.86 -4.66 3.62
C GLY A 355 16.52 -4.70 2.88
N PHE A 356 15.56 -5.38 3.49
CA PHE A 356 14.24 -5.61 2.91
C PHE A 356 13.15 -5.35 3.93
N CYS A 357 12.11 -4.60 3.56
CA CYS A 357 10.93 -4.38 4.37
C CYS A 357 9.67 -4.30 3.49
N GLY A 358 8.53 -4.54 4.08
CA GLY A 358 7.25 -4.52 3.38
C GLY A 358 6.24 -5.47 4.02
N ASP A 359 5.05 -5.52 3.45
CA ASP A 359 3.96 -6.39 3.90
C ASP A 359 4.10 -7.87 3.50
N TRP A 360 5.17 -8.21 2.82
CA TRP A 360 5.44 -9.55 2.29
C TRP A 360 6.27 -10.44 3.22
N PHE A 361 6.58 -9.95 4.42
CA PHE A 361 7.20 -10.70 5.49
C PHE A 361 6.19 -11.42 6.38
N GLU A 362 6.66 -12.49 7.04
CA GLU A 362 5.87 -13.30 7.97
C GLU A 362 5.32 -12.50 9.16
N GLY A 363 4.24 -13.00 9.76
CA GLY A 363 3.58 -12.45 10.93
C GLY A 363 2.10 -12.16 10.69
N GLU A 364 1.39 -11.80 11.74
CA GLU A 364 -0.05 -11.49 11.69
C GLU A 364 -0.40 -10.38 10.69
N GLY A 365 0.55 -9.49 10.44
CA GLY A 365 0.41 -8.39 9.49
C GLY A 365 0.74 -8.73 8.03
N PHE A 366 0.95 -10.00 7.65
CA PHE A 366 1.24 -10.39 6.27
C PHE A 366 0.19 -9.84 5.30
N GLY A 367 0.64 -9.16 4.25
CA GLY A 367 -0.23 -8.53 3.25
C GLY A 367 -0.96 -7.26 3.73
N ARG A 368 -0.61 -6.71 4.90
CA ARG A 368 -1.28 -5.56 5.52
C ARG A 368 -0.31 -4.43 5.89
N ILE A 369 -0.85 -3.26 6.21
CA ILE A 369 -0.06 -2.11 6.70
C ILE A 369 0.66 -2.46 8.00
N GLU A 370 0.05 -3.24 8.87
CA GLU A 370 0.66 -3.75 10.10
C GLU A 370 2.01 -4.42 9.84
N GLY A 371 2.06 -5.37 8.90
CA GLY A 371 3.31 -6.03 8.51
C GLY A 371 4.31 -5.09 7.86
N SER A 372 3.83 -4.11 7.09
CA SER A 372 4.69 -3.07 6.51
C SER A 372 5.40 -2.26 7.60
N ILE A 373 4.67 -1.84 8.64
CA ILE A 373 5.23 -1.09 9.77
C ILE A 373 6.19 -1.98 10.56
N LEU A 374 5.73 -3.16 10.97
CA LEU A 374 6.52 -4.07 11.81
C LEU A 374 7.83 -4.48 11.16
N SER A 375 7.79 -4.91 9.89
CA SER A 375 9.01 -5.30 9.17
C SER A 375 10.02 -4.16 9.06
N SER A 376 9.55 -2.92 8.92
CA SER A 376 10.41 -1.74 8.84
C SER A 376 11.08 -1.41 10.16
N LEU A 377 10.34 -1.49 11.26
CA LEU A 377 10.87 -1.27 12.61
C LEU A 377 11.92 -2.33 13.00
N ILE A 378 11.67 -3.60 12.64
CA ILE A 378 12.61 -4.70 12.89
C ILE A 378 13.89 -4.51 12.06
N LEU A 379 13.76 -4.16 10.77
CA LEU A 379 14.90 -3.92 9.89
C LEU A 379 15.76 -2.76 10.41
N GLU A 380 15.12 -1.66 10.81
CA GLU A 380 15.82 -0.50 11.35
C GLU A 380 16.67 -0.87 12.57
N LYS A 381 16.11 -1.61 13.53
CA LYS A 381 16.87 -2.10 14.69
C LYS A 381 18.06 -2.97 14.28
N LYS A 382 17.88 -3.89 13.32
CA LYS A 382 18.95 -4.75 12.81
C LYS A 382 20.11 -3.94 12.22
N ILE A 383 19.79 -2.89 11.46
CA ILE A 383 20.80 -2.04 10.81
C ILE A 383 21.52 -1.18 11.84
N ASN A 384 20.79 -0.54 12.77
CA ASN A 384 21.43 0.30 13.80
C ASN A 384 22.35 -0.45 14.74
N CYS A 385 22.10 -1.73 15.02
CA CYS A 385 23.01 -2.56 15.78
C CYS A 385 24.36 -2.80 15.08
N LEU A 386 24.48 -2.50 13.79
CA LEU A 386 25.72 -2.67 13.01
C LEU A 386 26.59 -1.41 12.98
N PHE A 387 26.02 -0.26 13.33
CA PHE A 387 26.71 1.02 13.37
C PHE A 387 27.14 1.44 14.77
N LYS A 388 26.77 0.63 15.77
CA LYS A 388 27.29 0.71 17.14
C LYS A 388 28.50 -0.21 17.29
#